data_87e36e1159a4823e77ba0f845deda962
#
_entry.id   87e36e1159a4823e77ba0f845deda962
#
_cell.length_a   1.000
_cell.length_b   1.000
_cell.length_c   1.000
_cell.angle_alpha   90.00
_cell.angle_beta   90.00
_cell.angle_gamma   90.00
#
_symmetry.space_group_name_H-M   'P 1'
#
loop_
_entity.id
_entity.type
_entity.pdbx_description
1 polymer ?
#
loop_
_entity_poly.entity_id
_entity_poly.type
_entity_poly.pdbx_seq_one_letter_code
_entity_poly.pdbx_strand_id
1 'polypeptide(L)'
;TPLNNIADKGIPVTIVNGTPNANVDLSHLYGVFANDNASMSKTCGQISAPIVKEMYGDKQVKIAVLQFAALANEASSTRVNAFLDALTNEGVNYSVVTDQDAWMQDEAIQVAGDVITGNPDLDIIFCANEGAIVGSTMAVKNAGKEGQIYVFGIDVSVQISQMMRESDICQVAVGQNSYEGGYRAAEQCIQVLMGDTSTEQYVQKWNACEDMVLNQREPETIDIYEQQMKDLG
;
A
#
# COMPACT_ATOMS: atom_id res chain seq x y z
N THR A 1 8.33 16.68 -23.14
CA THR A 1 8.30 15.41 -22.37
C THR A 1 7.93 14.26 -23.30
N PRO A 2 8.19 12.98 -22.96
CA PRO A 2 7.74 11.83 -23.76
C PRO A 2 6.22 11.84 -24.03
N LEU A 3 5.42 12.21 -23.04
CA LEU A 3 3.96 12.30 -23.18
C LEU A 3 3.54 13.36 -24.19
N ASN A 4 4.17 14.54 -24.21
CA ASN A 4 3.86 15.58 -25.21
C ASN A 4 4.18 15.08 -26.63
N ASN A 5 5.30 14.37 -26.82
CA ASN A 5 5.65 13.81 -28.14
C ASN A 5 4.65 12.74 -28.62
N ILE A 6 4.00 12.05 -27.71
CA ILE A 6 2.95 11.07 -28.03
C ILE A 6 1.64 11.81 -28.35
N ALA A 7 1.28 12.83 -27.56
CA ALA A 7 0.13 13.69 -27.79
C ALA A 7 0.19 14.36 -29.16
N ASP A 8 1.34 14.92 -29.55
CA ASP A 8 1.57 15.55 -30.89
C ASP A 8 1.32 14.58 -32.06
N LYS A 9 1.35 13.27 -31.83
CA LYS A 9 1.07 12.25 -32.83
C LYS A 9 -0.37 11.74 -32.79
N GLY A 10 -1.21 12.28 -31.91
CA GLY A 10 -2.59 11.85 -31.73
C GLY A 10 -2.73 10.43 -31.17
N ILE A 11 -1.73 9.91 -30.48
CA ILE A 11 -1.77 8.57 -29.89
C ILE A 11 -2.46 8.64 -28.53
N PRO A 12 -3.53 7.88 -28.27
CA PRO A 12 -4.19 7.87 -26.97
C PRO A 12 -3.28 7.28 -25.89
N VAL A 13 -3.31 7.89 -24.71
CA VAL A 13 -2.54 7.49 -23.56
C VAL A 13 -3.45 7.25 -22.37
N THR A 14 -3.22 6.20 -21.62
CA THR A 14 -3.74 5.98 -20.28
C THR A 14 -2.57 5.82 -19.30
N ILE A 15 -2.76 6.17 -18.05
CA ILE A 15 -1.74 6.04 -17.01
C ILE A 15 -2.24 5.02 -15.98
N VAL A 16 -1.35 4.12 -15.61
CA VAL A 16 -1.58 3.15 -14.53
C VAL A 16 -0.68 3.51 -13.35
N ASN A 17 -1.28 3.61 -12.18
CA ASN A 17 -0.55 3.76 -10.91
C ASN A 17 0.43 4.94 -10.87
N GLY A 18 0.02 6.09 -11.38
CA GLY A 18 0.85 7.29 -11.39
C GLY A 18 0.04 8.55 -11.62
N THR A 19 0.65 9.70 -11.35
CA THR A 19 0.06 11.02 -11.60
C THR A 19 0.92 11.76 -12.62
N PRO A 20 0.34 12.33 -13.69
CA PRO A 20 1.12 13.12 -14.63
C PRO A 20 1.62 14.42 -13.97
N ASN A 21 2.82 14.85 -14.33
CA ASN A 21 3.37 16.13 -13.86
C ASN A 21 2.53 17.32 -14.38
N ALA A 22 2.49 18.40 -13.60
CA ALA A 22 1.67 19.59 -13.86
C ALA A 22 1.90 20.28 -15.24
N ASN A 23 3.03 20.02 -15.91
CA ASN A 23 3.41 20.66 -17.18
C ASN A 23 3.31 19.74 -18.39
N VAL A 24 2.47 18.70 -18.32
CA VAL A 24 2.26 17.75 -19.40
C VAL A 24 1.01 18.12 -20.17
N ASP A 25 1.07 18.03 -21.51
CA ASP A 25 -0.13 18.10 -22.34
C ASP A 25 -1.00 16.86 -22.09
N LEU A 26 -2.19 17.08 -21.56
CA LEU A 26 -3.15 16.03 -21.20
C LEU A 26 -4.23 15.83 -22.27
N SER A 27 -4.16 16.51 -23.41
CA SER A 27 -5.19 16.48 -24.45
C SER A 27 -5.48 15.09 -25.01
N HIS A 28 -4.48 14.19 -24.94
CA HIS A 28 -4.57 12.78 -25.37
C HIS A 28 -4.52 11.80 -24.20
N LEU A 29 -4.69 12.28 -22.96
CA LEU A 29 -4.80 11.43 -21.78
C LEU A 29 -6.26 10.99 -21.58
N TYR A 30 -6.52 9.73 -21.75
CA TYR A 30 -7.86 9.12 -21.66
C TYR A 30 -8.14 8.46 -20.32
N GLY A 31 -7.37 8.77 -19.32
CA GLY A 31 -7.62 8.42 -17.92
C GLY A 31 -6.36 8.00 -17.17
N VAL A 32 -6.46 8.15 -15.86
CA VAL A 32 -5.52 7.62 -14.88
C VAL A 32 -6.26 6.55 -14.09
N PHE A 33 -5.72 5.35 -14.03
CA PHE A 33 -6.30 4.19 -13.33
C PHE A 33 -5.35 3.81 -12.19
N ALA A 34 -5.75 4.09 -10.97
CA ALA A 34 -4.86 3.89 -9.82
C ALA A 34 -5.62 3.88 -8.51
N ASN A 35 -4.99 3.32 -7.47
CA ASN A 35 -5.43 3.49 -6.10
C ASN A 35 -4.91 4.82 -5.54
N ASP A 36 -5.69 5.46 -4.70
CA ASP A 36 -5.29 6.67 -3.98
C ASP A 36 -4.50 6.30 -2.71
N ASN A 37 -3.27 6.80 -2.58
CA ASN A 37 -2.40 6.48 -1.45
C ASN A 37 -3.00 6.84 -0.09
N ALA A 38 -3.71 7.98 0.01
CA ALA A 38 -4.33 8.39 1.26
C ALA A 38 -5.53 7.50 1.60
N SER A 39 -6.39 7.21 0.61
CA SER A 39 -7.54 6.34 0.78
C SER A 39 -7.13 4.93 1.21
N MET A 40 -6.17 4.34 0.50
CA MET A 40 -5.64 3.00 0.77
C MET A 40 -5.05 2.89 2.19
N SER A 41 -4.24 3.86 2.60
CA SER A 41 -3.65 3.87 3.94
C SER A 41 -4.66 4.17 5.04
N LYS A 42 -5.66 5.00 4.76
CA LYS A 42 -6.80 5.21 5.66
C LYS A 42 -7.58 3.90 5.85
N THR A 43 -7.86 3.17 4.78
CA THR A 43 -8.50 1.83 4.84
C THR A 43 -7.68 0.90 5.73
N CYS A 44 -6.35 0.83 5.54
CA CYS A 44 -5.47 0.03 6.38
C CYS A 44 -5.58 0.43 7.86
N GLY A 45 -5.51 1.72 8.17
CA GLY A 45 -5.62 2.21 9.55
C GLY A 45 -6.98 1.93 10.19
N GLN A 46 -8.07 2.07 9.44
CA GLN A 46 -9.42 1.79 9.92
C GLN A 46 -9.63 0.30 10.24
N ILE A 47 -9.10 -0.60 9.41
CA ILE A 47 -9.12 -2.05 9.67
C ILE A 47 -8.21 -2.40 10.85
N SER A 48 -7.07 -1.75 10.98
CA SER A 48 -6.08 -2.01 12.02
C SER A 48 -6.51 -1.53 13.41
N ALA A 49 -7.21 -0.40 13.49
CA ALA A 49 -7.56 0.22 14.77
C ALA A 49 -8.34 -0.67 15.74
N PRO A 50 -9.42 -1.38 15.34
CA PRO A 50 -10.12 -2.32 16.22
C PRO A 50 -9.21 -3.47 16.67
N ILE A 51 -8.34 -3.97 15.81
CA ILE A 51 -7.37 -5.03 16.13
C ILE A 51 -6.39 -4.54 17.19
N VAL A 52 -5.84 -3.35 17.01
CA VAL A 52 -4.90 -2.72 17.96
C VAL A 52 -5.58 -2.49 19.32
N LYS A 53 -6.82 -2.01 19.34
CA LYS A 53 -7.58 -1.84 20.59
C LYS A 53 -7.86 -3.16 21.29
N GLU A 54 -8.17 -4.22 20.54
CA GLU A 54 -8.36 -5.56 21.11
C GLU A 54 -7.07 -6.07 21.76
N MET A 55 -5.91 -5.88 21.10
CA MET A 55 -4.62 -6.37 21.56
C MET A 55 -4.09 -5.61 22.78
N TYR A 56 -4.26 -4.29 22.80
CA TYR A 56 -3.55 -3.42 23.74
C TYR A 56 -4.46 -2.62 24.70
N GLY A 57 -5.78 -2.59 24.45
CA GLY A 57 -6.72 -1.81 25.29
C GLY A 57 -6.36 -0.33 25.31
N ASP A 58 -6.28 0.24 26.52
CA ASP A 58 -5.95 1.65 26.75
C ASP A 58 -4.44 1.92 26.83
N LYS A 59 -3.60 0.89 26.66
CA LYS A 59 -2.14 1.05 26.65
C LYS A 59 -1.70 2.03 25.56
N GLN A 60 -0.73 2.88 25.84
CA GLN A 60 -0.05 3.62 24.79
C GLN A 60 0.81 2.68 23.96
N VAL A 61 0.40 2.49 22.70
CA VAL A 61 1.06 1.59 21.74
C VAL A 61 2.29 2.28 21.14
N LYS A 62 3.43 1.61 21.12
CA LYS A 62 4.67 2.10 20.52
C LYS A 62 4.78 1.64 19.10
N ILE A 63 4.79 2.58 18.16
CA ILE A 63 4.82 2.32 16.72
C ILE A 63 6.16 2.76 16.15
N ALA A 64 6.83 1.87 15.43
CA ALA A 64 7.91 2.21 14.52
C ALA A 64 7.35 2.36 13.10
N VAL A 65 7.88 3.31 12.34
CA VAL A 65 7.52 3.54 10.94
C VAL A 65 8.72 3.20 10.06
N LEU A 66 8.51 2.32 9.06
CA LEU A 66 9.44 2.08 7.98
C LEU A 66 8.81 2.57 6.67
N GLN A 67 9.49 3.49 6.00
CA GLN A 67 8.96 4.20 4.85
C GLN A 67 9.96 4.31 3.69
N PHE A 68 9.61 5.05 2.63
CA PHE A 68 10.42 5.27 1.43
C PHE A 68 10.50 6.75 1.04
N ALA A 69 10.59 7.65 2.04
CA ALA A 69 10.58 9.10 1.83
C ALA A 69 11.78 9.57 0.99
N ALA A 70 12.94 8.94 1.12
CA ALA A 70 14.10 9.24 0.31
C ALA A 70 13.89 8.93 -1.19
N LEU A 71 13.01 7.97 -1.52
CA LEU A 71 12.68 7.61 -2.89
C LEU A 71 11.55 8.48 -3.46
N ALA A 72 10.45 8.62 -2.71
CA ALA A 72 9.25 9.32 -3.13
C ALA A 72 8.53 9.94 -1.91
N ASN A 73 9.01 11.09 -1.47
CA ASN A 73 8.60 11.73 -0.22
C ASN A 73 7.09 11.92 -0.10
N GLU A 74 6.45 12.50 -1.12
CA GLU A 74 5.00 12.79 -1.09
C GLU A 74 4.16 11.52 -0.95
N ALA A 75 4.45 10.49 -1.75
CA ALA A 75 3.70 9.23 -1.69
C ALA A 75 3.91 8.52 -0.35
N SER A 76 5.17 8.50 0.13
CA SER A 76 5.54 7.87 1.40
C SER A 76 4.87 8.54 2.59
N SER A 77 5.04 9.86 2.73
CA SER A 77 4.45 10.62 3.82
C SER A 77 2.92 10.61 3.78
N THR A 78 2.31 10.58 2.59
CA THR A 78 0.86 10.42 2.46
C THR A 78 0.40 9.10 3.05
N ARG A 79 1.08 7.99 2.76
CA ARG A 79 0.76 6.67 3.31
C ARG A 79 0.90 6.65 4.84
N VAL A 80 2.03 7.15 5.36
CA VAL A 80 2.29 7.19 6.80
C VAL A 80 1.25 8.03 7.54
N ASN A 81 1.02 9.27 7.07
CA ASN A 81 0.11 10.19 7.73
C ASN A 81 -1.33 9.67 7.71
N ALA A 82 -1.82 9.16 6.58
CA ALA A 82 -3.18 8.67 6.48
C ALA A 82 -3.45 7.44 7.37
N PHE A 83 -2.47 6.56 7.55
CA PHE A 83 -2.55 5.44 8.50
C PHE A 83 -2.62 5.94 9.95
N LEU A 84 -1.70 6.82 10.36
CA LEU A 84 -1.62 7.35 11.72
C LEU A 84 -2.85 8.20 12.06
N ASP A 85 -3.32 9.02 11.12
CA ASP A 85 -4.54 9.81 11.27
C ASP A 85 -5.78 8.91 11.45
N ALA A 86 -5.85 7.78 10.72
CA ALA A 86 -6.93 6.83 10.90
C ALA A 86 -6.91 6.20 12.30
N LEU A 87 -5.75 5.80 12.81
CA LEU A 87 -5.61 5.31 14.18
C LEU A 87 -6.04 6.38 15.20
N THR A 88 -5.64 7.64 15.00
CA THR A 88 -6.02 8.78 15.86
C THR A 88 -7.53 8.98 15.86
N ASN A 89 -8.15 9.01 14.68
CA ASN A 89 -9.59 9.21 14.52
C ASN A 89 -10.42 8.08 15.15
N GLU A 90 -9.88 6.88 15.14
CA GLU A 90 -10.47 5.71 15.82
C GLU A 90 -10.15 5.68 17.32
N GLY A 91 -9.41 6.64 17.86
CA GLY A 91 -9.11 6.77 19.30
C GLY A 91 -8.08 5.77 19.80
N VAL A 92 -7.17 5.29 18.97
CA VAL A 92 -6.01 4.49 19.41
C VAL A 92 -5.02 5.42 20.12
N ASN A 93 -4.60 5.05 21.32
CA ASN A 93 -3.55 5.75 22.05
C ASN A 93 -2.19 5.21 21.61
N TYR A 94 -1.39 6.00 20.90
CA TYR A 94 -0.08 5.56 20.40
C TYR A 94 0.99 6.66 20.50
N SER A 95 2.24 6.24 20.34
CA SER A 95 3.39 7.13 20.09
C SER A 95 4.27 6.53 19.00
N VAL A 96 4.75 7.36 18.08
CA VAL A 96 5.77 6.96 17.10
C VAL A 96 7.13 7.07 17.79
N VAL A 97 7.84 5.94 17.92
CA VAL A 97 9.14 5.87 18.60
C VAL A 97 10.31 6.04 17.64
N THR A 98 10.12 5.71 16.38
CA THR A 98 11.11 5.93 15.32
C THR A 98 10.43 5.97 13.95
N ASP A 99 11.05 6.65 13.01
CA ASP A 99 10.66 6.78 11.61
C ASP A 99 11.93 6.67 10.77
N GLN A 100 12.02 5.63 9.93
CA GLN A 100 13.21 5.28 9.18
C GLN A 100 12.87 4.99 7.71
N ASP A 101 13.77 5.41 6.81
CA ASP A 101 13.73 4.92 5.44
C ASP A 101 14.28 3.49 5.39
N ALA A 102 13.45 2.53 4.95
CA ALA A 102 13.85 1.14 4.71
C ALA A 102 12.77 0.47 3.83
N TRP A 103 12.88 0.61 2.53
CA TRP A 103 11.85 0.20 1.58
C TRP A 103 12.19 -1.05 0.76
N MET A 104 13.49 -1.43 0.70
CA MET A 104 13.90 -2.70 0.12
C MET A 104 13.90 -3.79 1.19
N GLN A 105 13.50 -5.00 0.84
CA GLN A 105 13.38 -6.12 1.78
C GLN A 105 14.64 -6.32 2.64
N ASP A 106 15.82 -6.43 2.00
CA ASP A 106 17.07 -6.71 2.71
C ASP A 106 17.47 -5.58 3.67
N GLU A 107 17.26 -4.33 3.27
CA GLU A 107 17.46 -3.17 4.10
C GLU A 107 16.49 -3.15 5.28
N ALA A 108 15.21 -3.45 5.01
CA ALA A 108 14.17 -3.46 6.03
C ALA A 108 14.39 -4.56 7.09
N ILE A 109 14.97 -5.71 6.74
CA ILE A 109 15.37 -6.74 7.72
C ILE A 109 16.37 -6.16 8.72
N GLN A 110 17.37 -5.43 8.24
CA GLN A 110 18.43 -4.86 9.08
C GLN A 110 17.88 -3.72 9.94
N VAL A 111 17.22 -2.74 9.31
CA VAL A 111 16.67 -1.56 10.01
C VAL A 111 15.62 -1.97 11.05
N ALA A 112 14.69 -2.89 10.70
CA ALA A 112 13.71 -3.39 11.66
C ALA A 112 14.38 -4.15 12.82
N GLY A 113 15.42 -4.94 12.55
CA GLY A 113 16.21 -5.62 13.59
C GLY A 113 16.85 -4.65 14.58
N ASP A 114 17.45 -3.57 14.05
CA ASP A 114 18.05 -2.50 14.89
C ASP A 114 16.98 -1.76 15.68
N VAL A 115 15.83 -1.46 15.05
CA VAL A 115 14.67 -0.81 15.72
C VAL A 115 14.13 -1.68 16.85
N ILE A 116 13.96 -2.99 16.64
CA ILE A 116 13.49 -3.95 17.65
C ILE A 116 14.49 -4.00 18.83
N THR A 117 15.78 -4.02 18.51
CA THR A 117 16.84 -4.05 19.54
C THR A 117 16.88 -2.76 20.35
N GLY A 118 16.74 -1.62 19.69
CA GLY A 118 16.75 -0.29 20.33
C GLY A 118 15.48 0.05 21.11
N ASN A 119 14.36 -0.64 20.84
CA ASN A 119 13.05 -0.41 21.45
C ASN A 119 12.47 -1.74 21.96
N PRO A 120 12.93 -2.24 23.12
CA PRO A 120 12.54 -3.55 23.61
C PRO A 120 11.05 -3.69 23.96
N ASP A 121 10.35 -2.58 24.09
CA ASP A 121 8.91 -2.46 24.35
C ASP A 121 8.12 -1.95 23.13
N LEU A 122 8.66 -2.14 21.92
CA LEU A 122 7.98 -1.90 20.65
C LEU A 122 6.78 -2.84 20.51
N ASP A 123 5.67 -2.31 20.03
CA ASP A 123 4.42 -3.06 19.83
C ASP A 123 4.11 -3.29 18.36
N ILE A 124 4.32 -2.27 17.51
CA ILE A 124 3.91 -2.28 16.11
C ILE A 124 5.01 -1.72 15.22
N ILE A 125 5.15 -2.33 14.04
CA ILE A 125 5.88 -1.75 12.91
C ILE A 125 4.87 -1.46 11.80
N PHE A 126 4.69 -0.19 11.46
CA PHE A 126 3.96 0.21 10.27
C PHE A 126 4.92 0.32 9.09
N CYS A 127 4.56 -0.30 7.99
CA CYS A 127 5.37 -0.40 6.78
C CYS A 127 4.66 0.28 5.60
N ALA A 128 5.29 1.29 5.01
CA ALA A 128 4.69 2.07 3.94
C ALA A 128 4.73 1.39 2.56
N ASN A 129 5.40 0.21 2.42
CA ASN A 129 5.45 -0.57 1.19
C ASN A 129 5.73 -2.05 1.44
N GLU A 130 5.62 -2.87 0.36
CA GLU A 130 5.81 -4.33 0.39
C GLU A 130 7.16 -4.77 0.99
N GLY A 131 8.28 -4.19 0.51
CA GLY A 131 9.60 -4.60 0.97
C GLY A 131 9.80 -4.36 2.47
N ALA A 132 9.24 -3.26 3.00
CA ALA A 132 9.23 -2.99 4.42
C ALA A 132 8.37 -4.00 5.20
N ILE A 133 7.18 -4.41 4.69
CA ILE A 133 6.33 -5.44 5.34
C ILE A 133 7.10 -6.76 5.43
N VAL A 134 7.63 -7.23 4.30
CA VAL A 134 8.34 -8.51 4.24
C VAL A 134 9.57 -8.50 5.14
N GLY A 135 10.40 -7.45 5.05
CA GLY A 135 11.61 -7.31 5.85
C GLY A 135 11.32 -7.21 7.35
N SER A 136 10.33 -6.41 7.74
CA SER A 136 9.93 -6.28 9.15
C SER A 136 9.37 -7.58 9.73
N THR A 137 8.52 -8.29 8.96
CA THR A 137 7.99 -9.58 9.39
C THR A 137 9.12 -10.59 9.63
N MET A 138 10.10 -10.64 8.72
CA MET A 138 11.29 -11.49 8.90
C MET A 138 12.14 -11.05 10.10
N ALA A 139 12.33 -9.76 10.33
CA ALA A 139 13.07 -9.24 11.46
C ALA A 139 12.41 -9.59 12.80
N VAL A 140 11.08 -9.48 12.91
CA VAL A 140 10.32 -9.88 14.11
C VAL A 140 10.51 -11.39 14.38
N LYS A 141 10.38 -12.21 13.33
CA LYS A 141 10.62 -13.68 13.42
C LYS A 141 12.05 -13.98 13.87
N ASN A 142 13.05 -13.36 13.25
CA ASN A 142 14.46 -13.55 13.58
C ASN A 142 14.81 -13.12 15.02
N ALA A 143 14.13 -12.08 15.54
CA ALA A 143 14.29 -11.61 16.91
C ALA A 143 13.53 -12.45 17.95
N GLY A 144 12.74 -13.46 17.53
CA GLY A 144 11.89 -14.26 18.42
C GLY A 144 10.81 -13.44 19.12
N LYS A 145 10.26 -12.41 18.43
CA LYS A 145 9.26 -11.47 18.95
C LYS A 145 7.84 -11.73 18.42
N GLU A 146 7.60 -12.92 17.89
CA GLU A 146 6.26 -13.36 17.51
C GLU A 146 5.31 -13.30 18.70
N GLY A 147 4.09 -12.81 18.48
CA GLY A 147 3.11 -12.58 19.53
C GLY A 147 3.39 -11.38 20.43
N GLN A 148 4.48 -10.60 20.16
CA GLN A 148 4.83 -9.39 20.90
C GLN A 148 4.85 -8.15 20.02
N ILE A 149 5.39 -8.28 18.79
CA ILE A 149 5.47 -7.20 17.82
C ILE A 149 4.68 -7.62 16.58
N TYR A 150 3.82 -6.73 16.10
CA TYR A 150 2.97 -6.95 14.93
C TYR A 150 3.27 -5.97 13.82
N VAL A 151 3.06 -6.41 12.58
CA VAL A 151 3.31 -5.63 11.37
C VAL A 151 1.99 -5.28 10.70
N PHE A 152 1.86 -4.01 10.32
CA PHE A 152 0.77 -3.48 9.51
C PHE A 152 1.38 -2.71 8.35
N GLY A 153 0.75 -2.71 7.17
CA GLY A 153 1.38 -1.97 6.11
C GLY A 153 0.59 -1.84 4.81
N ILE A 154 1.25 -1.21 3.86
CA ILE A 154 0.72 -0.89 2.55
C ILE A 154 1.45 -1.72 1.49
N ASP A 155 0.71 -2.13 0.50
CA ASP A 155 0.94 -3.09 -0.56
C ASP A 155 0.58 -4.53 -0.18
N VAL A 156 0.24 -5.33 -1.19
CA VAL A 156 -0.09 -6.75 -1.07
C VAL A 156 0.71 -7.55 -2.11
N SER A 157 1.11 -8.75 -1.74
CA SER A 157 1.76 -9.69 -2.64
C SER A 157 1.52 -11.14 -2.22
N VAL A 158 1.79 -12.07 -3.13
CA VAL A 158 1.73 -13.51 -2.82
C VAL A 158 2.68 -13.86 -1.68
N GLN A 159 3.83 -13.19 -1.59
CA GLN A 159 4.76 -13.40 -0.48
C GLN A 159 4.15 -12.96 0.86
N ILE A 160 3.47 -11.79 0.91
CA ILE A 160 2.80 -11.32 2.13
C ILE A 160 1.66 -12.28 2.51
N SER A 161 0.82 -12.73 1.56
CA SER A 161 -0.25 -13.68 1.86
C SER A 161 0.28 -14.98 2.45
N GLN A 162 1.38 -15.52 1.91
CA GLN A 162 2.05 -16.71 2.45
C GLN A 162 2.60 -16.48 3.85
N MET A 163 3.25 -15.33 4.12
CA MET A 163 3.75 -14.99 5.46
C MET A 163 2.61 -14.89 6.49
N MET A 164 1.45 -14.36 6.09
CA MET A 164 0.26 -14.33 6.94
C MET A 164 -0.29 -15.73 7.24
N ARG A 165 -0.15 -16.70 6.32
CA ARG A 165 -0.51 -18.11 6.57
C ARG A 165 0.45 -18.79 7.53
N GLU A 166 1.70 -18.39 7.54
CA GLU A 166 2.76 -19.01 8.35
C GLU A 166 2.85 -18.48 9.78
N SER A 167 2.46 -17.23 10.01
CA SER A 167 2.57 -16.59 11.32
C SER A 167 1.50 -15.49 11.49
N ASP A 168 1.30 -15.06 12.74
CA ASP A 168 0.42 -13.96 13.09
C ASP A 168 1.13 -12.60 13.18
N ILE A 169 2.34 -12.48 12.65
CA ILE A 169 3.14 -11.25 12.74
C ILE A 169 2.51 -10.14 11.90
N CYS A 170 2.26 -10.40 10.59
CA CYS A 170 1.61 -9.44 9.72
C CYS A 170 0.09 -9.53 9.89
N GLN A 171 -0.53 -8.46 10.39
CA GLN A 171 -1.95 -8.45 10.75
C GLN A 171 -2.84 -7.91 9.64
N VAL A 172 -2.43 -6.81 9.00
CA VAL A 172 -3.18 -6.16 7.92
C VAL A 172 -2.21 -5.63 6.87
N ALA A 173 -2.51 -5.91 5.62
CA ALA A 173 -1.86 -5.29 4.48
C ALA A 173 -2.94 -4.84 3.48
N VAL A 174 -2.84 -3.60 3.03
CA VAL A 174 -3.78 -3.03 2.04
C VAL A 174 -2.98 -2.53 0.85
N GLY A 175 -3.35 -2.95 -0.34
CA GLY A 175 -2.56 -2.67 -1.53
C GLY A 175 -3.37 -2.31 -2.76
N GLN A 176 -2.63 -2.05 -3.81
CA GLN A 176 -3.16 -1.63 -5.10
C GLN A 176 -3.69 -2.83 -5.89
N ASN A 177 -4.82 -2.64 -6.58
CA ASN A 177 -5.31 -3.58 -7.56
C ASN A 177 -4.68 -3.28 -8.94
N SER A 178 -3.42 -3.66 -9.09
CA SER A 178 -2.65 -3.39 -10.32
C SER A 178 -3.23 -4.10 -11.55
N TYR A 179 -3.88 -5.26 -11.37
CA TYR A 179 -4.55 -5.96 -12.46
C TYR A 179 -5.73 -5.16 -12.98
N GLU A 180 -6.64 -4.73 -12.10
CA GLU A 180 -7.79 -3.91 -12.48
C GLU A 180 -7.33 -2.63 -13.18
N GLY A 181 -6.35 -1.93 -12.59
CA GLY A 181 -5.80 -0.71 -13.17
C GLY A 181 -5.24 -0.93 -14.58
N GLY A 182 -4.44 -1.97 -14.78
CA GLY A 182 -3.88 -2.34 -16.07
C GLY A 182 -4.93 -2.74 -17.10
N TYR A 183 -5.89 -3.59 -16.68
CA TYR A 183 -6.98 -4.05 -17.54
C TYR A 183 -7.84 -2.87 -18.04
N ARG A 184 -8.34 -2.03 -17.11
CA ARG A 184 -9.18 -0.87 -17.44
C ARG A 184 -8.46 0.15 -18.29
N ALA A 185 -7.17 0.37 -18.04
CA ALA A 185 -6.34 1.27 -18.83
C ALA A 185 -6.16 0.77 -20.29
N ALA A 186 -5.90 -0.53 -20.47
CA ALA A 186 -5.77 -1.13 -21.78
C ALA A 186 -7.11 -1.13 -22.54
N GLU A 187 -8.21 -1.51 -21.87
CA GLU A 187 -9.56 -1.48 -22.43
C GLU A 187 -9.93 -0.07 -22.92
N GLN A 188 -9.65 0.96 -22.09
CA GLN A 188 -9.87 2.36 -22.45
C GLN A 188 -9.10 2.76 -23.71
N CYS A 189 -7.82 2.40 -23.84
CA CYS A 189 -7.05 2.67 -25.06
C CYS A 189 -7.65 1.99 -26.28
N ILE A 190 -8.09 0.74 -26.17
CA ILE A 190 -8.72 0.00 -27.26
C ILE A 190 -10.02 0.68 -27.71
N GLN A 191 -10.88 1.06 -26.77
CA GLN A 191 -12.14 1.75 -27.06
C GLN A 191 -11.92 3.08 -27.80
N VAL A 192 -10.95 3.88 -27.33
CA VAL A 192 -10.57 5.14 -28.01
C VAL A 192 -10.12 4.88 -29.44
N LEU A 193 -9.27 3.87 -29.66
CA LEU A 193 -8.79 3.51 -31.01
C LEU A 193 -9.90 2.99 -31.93
N MET A 194 -10.94 2.40 -31.36
CA MET A 194 -12.14 1.95 -32.12
C MET A 194 -13.13 3.09 -32.36
N GLY A 195 -12.88 4.30 -31.87
CA GLY A 195 -13.75 5.47 -32.05
C GLY A 195 -15.01 5.44 -31.17
N ASP A 196 -14.96 4.76 -30.04
CA ASP A 196 -16.06 4.75 -29.08
C ASP A 196 -16.12 6.08 -28.31
N THR A 197 -17.19 6.85 -28.55
CA THR A 197 -17.40 8.15 -27.90
C THR A 197 -17.73 8.07 -26.41
N SER A 198 -18.12 6.88 -25.91
CA SER A 198 -18.36 6.68 -24.47
C SER A 198 -17.11 6.90 -23.63
N THR A 199 -15.93 6.80 -24.24
CA THR A 199 -14.63 7.01 -23.61
C THR A 199 -14.37 8.46 -23.20
N GLU A 200 -15.06 9.44 -23.77
CA GLU A 200 -14.89 10.87 -23.44
C GLU A 200 -15.09 11.16 -21.95
N GLN A 201 -15.91 10.35 -21.27
CA GLN A 201 -16.11 10.51 -19.82
C GLN A 201 -14.85 10.28 -18.97
N TYR A 202 -13.85 9.58 -19.50
CA TYR A 202 -12.60 9.25 -18.80
C TYR A 202 -11.45 10.19 -19.12
N VAL A 203 -11.61 11.09 -20.10
CA VAL A 203 -10.53 12.01 -20.52
C VAL A 203 -10.09 12.85 -19.32
N GLN A 204 -8.78 12.86 -19.06
CA GLN A 204 -8.13 13.59 -17.97
C GLN A 204 -8.70 13.31 -16.55
N LYS A 205 -9.41 12.18 -16.35
CA LYS A 205 -10.00 11.83 -15.06
C LYS A 205 -9.17 10.80 -14.33
N TRP A 206 -9.21 10.92 -13.00
CA TRP A 206 -8.78 9.86 -12.09
C TRP A 206 -9.89 8.82 -11.98
N ASN A 207 -9.55 7.58 -12.24
CA ASN A 207 -10.44 6.43 -12.12
C ASN A 207 -9.91 5.53 -11.01
N ALA A 208 -10.53 5.60 -9.83
CA ALA A 208 -10.13 4.80 -8.70
C ALA A 208 -10.28 3.30 -9.01
N CYS A 209 -9.27 2.53 -8.60
CA CYS A 209 -9.32 1.08 -8.50
C CYS A 209 -9.70 0.68 -7.07
N GLU A 210 -10.31 -0.48 -6.91
CA GLU A 210 -10.63 -1.01 -5.58
C GLU A 210 -9.35 -1.41 -4.84
N ASP A 211 -9.32 -1.14 -3.52
CA ASP A 211 -8.21 -1.57 -2.69
C ASP A 211 -8.25 -3.10 -2.50
N MET A 212 -7.08 -3.73 -2.52
CA MET A 212 -6.93 -5.13 -2.13
C MET A 212 -6.57 -5.20 -0.65
N VAL A 213 -7.26 -6.05 0.09
CA VAL A 213 -7.09 -6.18 1.55
C VAL A 213 -6.67 -7.60 1.90
N LEU A 214 -5.61 -7.72 2.70
CA LEU A 214 -5.25 -8.94 3.42
C LEU A 214 -5.41 -8.65 4.91
N ASN A 215 -6.25 -9.42 5.59
CA ASN A 215 -6.54 -9.25 7.01
C ASN A 215 -6.42 -10.60 7.74
N GLN A 216 -5.50 -10.69 8.69
CA GLN A 216 -5.27 -11.90 9.48
C GLN A 216 -6.51 -12.33 10.29
N ARG A 217 -7.37 -11.38 10.67
CA ARG A 217 -8.61 -11.64 11.40
C ARG A 217 -9.77 -12.06 10.50
N GLU A 218 -9.64 -11.87 9.18
CA GLU A 218 -10.61 -12.22 8.16
C GLU A 218 -9.92 -13.05 7.06
N PRO A 219 -9.60 -14.35 7.32
CA PRO A 219 -8.79 -15.19 6.43
C PRO A 219 -9.36 -15.34 5.02
N GLU A 220 -10.66 -15.13 4.85
CA GLU A 220 -11.34 -15.12 3.55
C GLU A 220 -10.80 -14.01 2.63
N THR A 221 -10.30 -12.90 3.16
CA THR A 221 -9.66 -11.84 2.36
C THR A 221 -8.37 -12.36 1.70
N ILE A 222 -7.63 -13.20 2.42
CA ILE A 222 -6.42 -13.84 1.92
C ILE A 222 -6.78 -14.91 0.88
N ASP A 223 -7.84 -15.72 1.13
CA ASP A 223 -8.31 -16.74 0.19
C ASP A 223 -8.73 -16.12 -1.15
N ILE A 224 -9.48 -15.03 -1.11
CA ILE A 224 -9.92 -14.28 -2.30
C ILE A 224 -8.71 -13.77 -3.08
N TYR A 225 -7.75 -13.15 -2.41
CA TYR A 225 -6.54 -12.64 -3.04
C TYR A 225 -5.73 -13.77 -3.72
N GLU A 226 -5.46 -14.85 -3.00
CA GLU A 226 -4.69 -15.98 -3.52
C GLU A 226 -5.39 -16.66 -4.70
N GLN A 227 -6.73 -16.76 -4.66
CA GLN A 227 -7.49 -17.31 -5.79
C GLN A 227 -7.39 -16.39 -7.01
N GLN A 228 -7.53 -15.09 -6.81
CA GLN A 228 -7.38 -14.11 -7.90
C GLN A 228 -5.98 -14.19 -8.53
N MET A 229 -4.92 -14.33 -7.74
CA MET A 229 -3.55 -14.46 -8.26
C MET A 229 -3.36 -15.77 -9.04
N LYS A 230 -3.99 -16.87 -8.64
CA LYS A 230 -3.97 -18.14 -9.38
C LYS A 230 -4.70 -18.05 -10.72
N ASP A 231 -5.81 -17.33 -10.77
CA ASP A 231 -6.63 -17.16 -11.99
C ASP A 231 -5.91 -16.27 -13.03
N LEU A 232 -4.97 -15.45 -12.59
CA LEU A 232 -4.15 -14.57 -13.43
C LEU A 232 -2.90 -15.24 -14.00
N GLY A 233 -2.53 -16.45 -13.56
CA GLY A 233 -1.43 -17.24 -14.07
C GLY A 233 -0.20 -17.21 -13.25
#